data_6b05e6b5a411b210d928c023f16a6e8e
#
_entry.id   6b05e6b5a411b210d928c023f16a6e8e
#
_cell.length_a   1.000
_cell.length_b   1.000
_cell.length_c   1.000
_cell.angle_alpha   90.00
_cell.angle_beta   90.00
_cell.angle_gamma   90.00
#
_symmetry.space_group_name_H-M   'P 1'
#
loop_
_entity.id
_entity.type
_entity.pdbx_description
1 polymer ?
#
loop_
_entity_poly.entity_id
_entity_poly.type
_entity_poly.pdbx_seq_one_letter_code
_entity_poly.pdbx_strand_id
1 'polypeptide(L)'
;MKILQIGAYPEFAVLDVPVPEPGAGEVLLRVEAVTTCPQWDLHLRHNEPMFLGHQFHYPYTLGQPGHEATGTIAALGEGVTGLAVGQRVSAWRDAGHGRVGCYAQFVALSAENVIPVPAELPYEATASVELAMCVGATFLVLREMNVLAGQKVGITGLGPAGLIAAQMARAEQATSVVGFDLSEERCRYAVSRGLVDAAYDPRTAPEELYPARPRPASLYCGIDCVGAKRSVEWLMDHVHNTVALFGVQREDYTFSTRHYHPMLRLCGYPGHSRAAAEYAVGLITTGKLDLTPLVTHTLPLERYNEGIDLLENQQAIKICFAPWSESIS
;
A
#
# COMPACT_ATOMS: atom_id res chain seq x y z
N MET A 1 -23.67 -8.59 12.61
CA MET A 1 -22.38 -7.91 12.58
C MET A 1 -22.51 -6.59 11.85
N LYS A 2 -21.69 -5.60 12.23
CA LYS A 2 -21.62 -4.34 11.50
C LYS A 2 -20.78 -4.49 10.23
N ILE A 3 -21.22 -3.84 9.14
CA ILE A 3 -20.52 -3.77 7.85
C ILE A 3 -20.84 -2.44 7.17
N LEU A 4 -19.83 -1.85 6.53
CA LEU A 4 -19.98 -0.61 5.79
C LEU A 4 -20.59 -0.87 4.42
N GLN A 5 -21.55 -0.03 4.02
CA GLN A 5 -22.02 0.10 2.63
C GLN A 5 -21.86 1.53 2.16
N ILE A 6 -21.23 1.72 1.02
CA ILE A 6 -20.96 3.04 0.45
C ILE A 6 -21.91 3.28 -0.71
N GLY A 7 -22.63 4.39 -0.64
CA GLY A 7 -23.43 4.96 -1.73
C GLY A 7 -22.63 5.95 -2.57
N ALA A 8 -23.32 6.68 -3.46
CA ALA A 8 -22.72 7.84 -4.09
C ALA A 8 -22.45 8.93 -3.02
N TYR A 9 -21.24 9.51 -3.04
CA TYR A 9 -20.87 10.49 -2.03
C TYR A 9 -21.92 11.62 -1.89
N PRO A 10 -22.32 12.01 -0.69
CA PRO A 10 -21.75 11.65 0.62
C PRO A 10 -22.42 10.44 1.31
N GLU A 11 -23.17 9.62 0.61
CA GLU A 11 -23.97 8.55 1.21
C GLU A 11 -23.12 7.35 1.65
N PHE A 12 -23.27 6.92 2.88
CA PHE A 12 -22.80 5.66 3.41
C PHE A 12 -23.67 5.21 4.59
N ALA A 13 -23.63 3.93 4.89
CA ALA A 13 -24.33 3.37 6.07
C ALA A 13 -23.49 2.24 6.68
N VAL A 14 -23.53 2.13 8.00
CA VAL A 14 -23.09 0.93 8.71
C VAL A 14 -24.33 0.09 8.99
N LEU A 15 -24.40 -1.08 8.36
CA LEU A 15 -25.54 -1.98 8.41
C LEU A 15 -25.29 -3.11 9.39
N ASP A 16 -26.38 -3.58 10.02
CA ASP A 16 -26.39 -4.82 10.80
C ASP A 16 -26.84 -5.98 9.89
N VAL A 17 -25.95 -6.93 9.69
CA VAL A 17 -26.20 -8.12 8.87
C VAL A 17 -25.82 -9.40 9.63
N PRO A 18 -26.32 -10.59 9.25
CA PRO A 18 -25.85 -11.85 9.82
C PRO A 18 -24.33 -12.04 9.67
N VAL A 19 -23.70 -12.69 10.64
CA VAL A 19 -22.29 -13.12 10.49
C VAL A 19 -22.22 -14.20 9.42
N PRO A 20 -21.34 -14.09 8.41
CA PRO A 20 -21.22 -15.10 7.39
C PRO A 20 -20.62 -16.40 7.95
N GLU A 21 -20.97 -17.53 7.33
CA GLU A 21 -20.27 -18.79 7.57
C GLU A 21 -19.19 -18.97 6.49
N PRO A 22 -17.97 -19.46 6.86
CA PRO A 22 -16.94 -19.72 5.89
C PRO A 22 -17.29 -20.95 5.05
N GLY A 23 -17.22 -20.82 3.72
CA GLY A 23 -17.38 -21.92 2.78
C GLY A 23 -16.17 -22.87 2.78
N ALA A 24 -16.22 -23.92 1.97
CA ALA A 24 -15.08 -24.82 1.79
C ALA A 24 -13.84 -24.04 1.28
N GLY A 25 -12.69 -24.26 1.94
CA GLY A 25 -11.44 -23.56 1.64
C GLY A 25 -11.38 -22.10 2.15
N GLU A 26 -12.40 -21.62 2.88
CA GLU A 26 -12.43 -20.26 3.44
C GLU A 26 -12.15 -20.24 4.96
N VAL A 27 -11.72 -19.11 5.43
CA VAL A 27 -11.65 -18.78 6.87
C VAL A 27 -12.62 -17.64 7.17
N LEU A 28 -13.22 -17.64 8.35
CA LEU A 28 -13.93 -16.49 8.89
C LEU A 28 -12.92 -15.66 9.68
N LEU A 29 -12.62 -14.47 9.17
CA LEU A 29 -11.76 -13.51 9.85
C LEU A 29 -12.62 -12.58 10.73
N ARG A 30 -12.34 -12.54 12.03
CA ARG A 30 -12.76 -11.44 12.91
C ARG A 30 -11.80 -10.29 12.67
N VAL A 31 -12.27 -9.24 11.99
CA VAL A 31 -11.45 -8.09 11.62
C VAL A 31 -11.24 -7.20 12.84
N GLU A 32 -9.99 -7.01 13.22
CA GLU A 32 -9.63 -6.11 14.33
C GLU A 32 -9.22 -4.71 13.84
N ALA A 33 -8.55 -4.66 12.70
CA ALA A 33 -8.16 -3.41 12.05
C ALA A 33 -8.19 -3.58 10.53
N VAL A 34 -8.65 -2.56 9.84
CA VAL A 34 -8.64 -2.47 8.38
C VAL A 34 -8.19 -1.07 7.99
N THR A 35 -7.16 -0.97 7.15
CA THR A 35 -6.63 0.32 6.70
C THR A 35 -7.18 0.71 5.35
N THR A 36 -7.30 2.02 5.14
CA THR A 36 -7.69 2.57 3.84
C THR A 36 -6.64 2.27 2.77
N CYS A 37 -7.11 2.05 1.55
CA CYS A 37 -6.31 2.20 0.35
C CYS A 37 -6.65 3.56 -0.28
N PRO A 38 -5.84 4.63 -0.07
CA PRO A 38 -6.21 5.97 -0.53
C PRO A 38 -6.56 6.02 -2.02
N GLN A 39 -5.96 5.14 -2.81
CA GLN A 39 -6.26 5.00 -4.23
C GLN A 39 -7.72 4.58 -4.46
N TRP A 40 -8.17 3.49 -3.82
CA TRP A 40 -9.53 2.99 -3.97
C TRP A 40 -10.56 3.88 -3.30
N ASP A 41 -10.29 4.32 -2.06
CA ASP A 41 -11.25 5.09 -1.27
C ASP A 41 -11.53 6.47 -1.92
N LEU A 42 -10.50 7.18 -2.39
CA LEU A 42 -10.68 8.48 -3.05
C LEU A 42 -11.31 8.34 -4.44
N HIS A 43 -10.92 7.34 -5.23
CA HIS A 43 -11.54 7.10 -6.54
C HIS A 43 -13.03 6.73 -6.42
N LEU A 44 -13.37 5.89 -5.43
CA LEU A 44 -14.77 5.56 -5.14
C LEU A 44 -15.54 6.82 -4.74
N ARG A 45 -14.97 7.68 -3.88
CA ARG A 45 -15.59 8.93 -3.46
C ARG A 45 -15.93 9.85 -4.63
N HIS A 46 -15.01 9.96 -5.60
CA HIS A 46 -15.17 10.83 -6.76
C HIS A 46 -15.83 10.16 -7.97
N ASN A 47 -16.21 8.89 -7.86
CA ASN A 47 -16.71 8.09 -8.98
C ASN A 47 -15.73 8.08 -10.17
N GLU A 48 -14.44 8.09 -9.89
CA GLU A 48 -13.37 8.06 -10.88
C GLU A 48 -12.90 6.63 -11.14
N PRO A 49 -12.84 6.16 -12.41
CA PRO A 49 -12.40 4.80 -12.71
C PRO A 49 -11.01 4.49 -12.14
N MET A 50 -10.83 3.30 -11.57
CA MET A 50 -9.53 2.82 -11.09
C MET A 50 -8.58 2.47 -12.23
N PHE A 51 -9.12 1.95 -13.32
CA PHE A 51 -8.39 1.54 -14.54
C PHE A 51 -9.30 1.61 -15.75
N LEU A 52 -8.73 1.47 -16.93
CA LEU A 52 -9.49 1.57 -18.19
C LEU A 52 -10.66 0.55 -18.22
N GLY A 53 -11.86 1.06 -18.46
CA GLY A 53 -13.09 0.25 -18.52
C GLY A 53 -13.75 -0.07 -17.17
N HIS A 54 -13.12 0.34 -16.05
CA HIS A 54 -13.74 0.22 -14.73
C HIS A 54 -14.81 1.28 -14.52
N GLN A 55 -15.91 0.90 -13.85
CA GLN A 55 -16.98 1.80 -13.41
C GLN A 55 -17.44 1.41 -12.00
N PHE A 56 -17.71 2.38 -11.17
CA PHE A 56 -18.37 2.14 -9.89
C PHE A 56 -19.88 2.06 -10.07
N HIS A 57 -20.52 1.15 -9.33
CA HIS A 57 -21.97 1.03 -9.25
C HIS A 57 -22.40 1.14 -7.80
N TYR A 58 -23.36 2.02 -7.51
CA TYR A 58 -23.84 2.27 -6.16
C TYR A 58 -25.23 1.67 -5.91
N PRO A 59 -25.53 1.17 -4.69
CA PRO A 59 -24.59 1.09 -3.56
C PRO A 59 -23.45 0.11 -3.89
N TYR A 60 -22.23 0.48 -3.43
CA TYR A 60 -21.05 -0.34 -3.73
C TYR A 60 -21.11 -1.67 -2.95
N THR A 61 -20.33 -2.66 -3.34
CA THR A 61 -20.31 -3.97 -2.69
C THR A 61 -20.02 -3.81 -1.19
N LEU A 62 -20.77 -4.51 -0.34
CA LEU A 62 -20.65 -4.46 1.11
C LEU A 62 -19.20 -4.65 1.59
N GLY A 63 -18.74 -3.79 2.49
CA GLY A 63 -17.40 -3.82 3.07
C GLY A 63 -16.27 -3.38 2.13
N GLN A 64 -16.56 -3.18 0.85
CA GLN A 64 -15.59 -2.64 -0.12
C GLN A 64 -15.49 -1.10 0.00
N PRO A 65 -14.32 -0.50 -0.31
CA PRO A 65 -13.10 -1.09 -0.87
C PRO A 65 -12.10 -1.62 0.17
N GLY A 66 -12.52 -1.95 1.39
CA GLY A 66 -11.64 -2.49 2.44
C GLY A 66 -11.02 -3.84 2.02
N HIS A 67 -9.70 -3.88 1.88
CA HIS A 67 -8.95 -5.10 1.54
C HIS A 67 -7.63 -5.26 2.31
N GLU A 68 -7.19 -4.23 3.04
CA GLU A 68 -6.00 -4.27 3.86
C GLU A 68 -6.38 -4.50 5.33
N ALA A 69 -6.58 -5.74 5.73
CA ALA A 69 -7.11 -6.08 7.05
C ALA A 69 -6.21 -7.04 7.83
N THR A 70 -6.28 -6.93 9.15
CA THR A 70 -5.69 -7.89 10.09
C THR A 70 -6.72 -8.25 11.15
N GLY A 71 -6.60 -9.45 11.68
CA GLY A 71 -7.52 -9.94 12.70
C GLY A 71 -7.20 -11.35 13.17
N THR A 72 -8.22 -12.01 13.70
CA THR A 72 -8.10 -13.36 14.27
C THR A 72 -9.06 -14.30 13.55
N ILE A 73 -8.60 -15.51 13.22
CA ILE A 73 -9.46 -16.53 12.62
C ILE A 73 -10.52 -16.96 13.64
N ALA A 74 -11.78 -16.73 13.32
CA ALA A 74 -12.92 -17.07 14.16
C ALA A 74 -13.48 -18.47 13.84
N ALA A 75 -13.42 -18.90 12.59
CA ALA A 75 -13.84 -20.23 12.14
C ALA A 75 -13.07 -20.65 10.88
N LEU A 76 -13.02 -21.96 10.64
CA LEU A 76 -12.42 -22.57 9.44
C LEU A 76 -13.51 -23.30 8.65
N GLY A 77 -13.54 -23.08 7.35
CA GLY A 77 -14.35 -23.88 6.42
C GLY A 77 -13.76 -25.27 6.17
N GLU A 78 -14.55 -26.11 5.53
CA GLU A 78 -14.13 -27.47 5.20
C GLU A 78 -12.86 -27.47 4.32
N GLY A 79 -11.92 -28.37 4.60
CA GLY A 79 -10.70 -28.57 3.83
C GLY A 79 -9.58 -27.55 4.13
N VAL A 80 -9.78 -26.56 4.98
CA VAL A 80 -8.71 -25.63 5.38
C VAL A 80 -7.68 -26.35 6.25
N THR A 81 -6.42 -26.27 5.87
CA THR A 81 -5.28 -26.85 6.59
C THR A 81 -4.19 -25.80 6.81
N GLY A 82 -3.33 -26.00 7.82
CA GLY A 82 -2.20 -25.11 8.11
C GLY A 82 -2.58 -23.79 8.80
N LEU A 83 -3.86 -23.58 9.12
CA LEU A 83 -4.37 -22.45 9.89
C LEU A 83 -5.18 -22.96 11.09
N ALA A 84 -5.33 -22.14 12.12
CA ALA A 84 -6.06 -22.49 13.34
C ALA A 84 -6.99 -21.38 13.81
N VAL A 85 -8.11 -21.74 14.43
CA VAL A 85 -8.99 -20.80 15.14
C VAL A 85 -8.18 -20.11 16.24
N GLY A 86 -8.34 -18.79 16.39
CA GLY A 86 -7.56 -17.97 17.30
C GLY A 86 -6.21 -17.49 16.73
N GLN A 87 -5.79 -17.99 15.58
CA GLN A 87 -4.56 -17.53 14.94
C GLN A 87 -4.71 -16.11 14.37
N ARG A 88 -3.71 -15.26 14.64
CA ARG A 88 -3.63 -13.92 14.05
C ARG A 88 -3.14 -14.01 12.61
N VAL A 89 -3.88 -13.35 11.71
CA VAL A 89 -3.57 -13.29 10.28
C VAL A 89 -3.84 -11.91 9.72
N SER A 90 -3.20 -11.60 8.60
CA SER A 90 -3.57 -10.45 7.75
C SER A 90 -4.00 -10.94 6.38
N ALA A 91 -4.94 -10.23 5.74
CA ALA A 91 -5.18 -10.38 4.32
C ALA A 91 -3.92 -9.91 3.58
N TRP A 92 -3.39 -10.75 2.70
CA TRP A 92 -2.21 -10.42 1.89
C TRP A 92 -2.55 -10.25 0.40
N ARG A 93 -3.74 -10.64 0.03
CA ARG A 93 -4.20 -10.57 -1.35
C ARG A 93 -5.63 -10.03 -1.39
N ASP A 94 -5.85 -9.08 -2.28
CA ASP A 94 -7.19 -8.61 -2.58
C ASP A 94 -8.03 -9.73 -3.20
N ALA A 95 -9.22 -9.95 -2.66
CA ALA A 95 -10.19 -10.93 -3.17
C ALA A 95 -11.01 -10.39 -4.36
N GLY A 96 -10.75 -9.14 -4.78
CA GLY A 96 -11.45 -8.43 -5.84
C GLY A 96 -12.68 -7.67 -5.35
N HIS A 97 -12.99 -6.60 -6.04
CA HIS A 97 -14.04 -5.64 -5.68
C HIS A 97 -15.49 -6.17 -5.82
N GLY A 98 -15.70 -7.32 -6.47
CA GLY A 98 -16.99 -7.99 -6.54
C GLY A 98 -17.35 -8.85 -5.33
N ARG A 99 -16.44 -9.01 -4.34
CA ARG A 99 -16.64 -9.78 -3.10
C ARG A 99 -16.85 -8.85 -1.92
N VAL A 100 -17.45 -9.38 -0.83
CA VAL A 100 -17.57 -8.65 0.45
C VAL A 100 -16.18 -8.24 0.91
N GLY A 101 -16.04 -6.97 1.24
CA GLY A 101 -14.78 -6.38 1.69
C GLY A 101 -14.62 -6.39 3.22
N CYS A 102 -13.47 -5.88 3.66
CA CYS A 102 -13.06 -5.95 5.06
C CYS A 102 -13.48 -4.74 5.93
N TYR A 103 -14.19 -3.74 5.39
CA TYR A 103 -14.82 -2.73 6.25
C TYR A 103 -16.04 -3.34 6.95
N ALA A 104 -15.77 -4.31 7.81
CA ALA A 104 -16.74 -5.14 8.50
C ALA A 104 -16.16 -5.73 9.79
N GLN A 105 -17.02 -6.19 10.70
CA GLN A 105 -16.58 -6.93 11.89
C GLN A 105 -16.11 -8.35 11.58
N PHE A 106 -16.70 -8.98 10.57
CA PHE A 106 -16.30 -10.30 10.09
C PHE A 106 -16.31 -10.32 8.56
N VAL A 107 -15.41 -11.12 7.99
CA VAL A 107 -15.40 -11.40 6.55
C VAL A 107 -14.97 -12.85 6.31
N ALA A 108 -15.65 -13.54 5.38
CA ALA A 108 -15.22 -14.84 4.88
C ALA A 108 -14.26 -14.64 3.71
N LEU A 109 -13.04 -15.17 3.82
CA LEU A 109 -11.97 -15.06 2.84
C LEU A 109 -11.42 -16.45 2.50
N SER A 110 -10.96 -16.63 1.25
CA SER A 110 -10.17 -17.82 0.93
C SER A 110 -8.96 -17.92 1.87
N ALA A 111 -8.69 -19.12 2.39
CA ALA A 111 -7.52 -19.40 3.20
C ALA A 111 -6.20 -19.07 2.47
N GLU A 112 -6.22 -19.05 1.14
CA GLU A 112 -5.07 -18.64 0.31
C GLU A 112 -4.81 -17.12 0.32
N ASN A 113 -5.80 -16.32 0.76
CA ASN A 113 -5.69 -14.85 0.78
C ASN A 113 -5.25 -14.30 2.13
N VAL A 114 -4.98 -15.15 3.11
CA VAL A 114 -4.49 -14.75 4.43
C VAL A 114 -3.10 -15.30 4.72
N ILE A 115 -2.35 -14.57 5.54
CA ILE A 115 -1.02 -14.97 6.00
C ILE A 115 -0.91 -14.80 7.51
N PRO A 116 -0.34 -15.76 8.25
CA PRO A 116 -0.02 -15.59 9.66
C PRO A 116 0.91 -14.40 9.89
N VAL A 117 0.62 -13.63 10.95
CA VAL A 117 1.44 -12.48 11.37
C VAL A 117 1.74 -12.58 12.86
N PRO A 118 2.83 -11.92 13.35
CA PRO A 118 3.19 -11.96 14.76
C PRO A 118 2.04 -11.50 15.66
N ALA A 119 1.69 -12.32 16.65
CA ALA A 119 0.55 -12.06 17.54
C ALA A 119 0.84 -10.99 18.60
N GLU A 120 2.11 -10.71 18.86
CA GLU A 120 2.59 -9.73 19.84
C GLU A 120 2.55 -8.28 19.32
N LEU A 121 2.49 -8.08 18.01
CA LEU A 121 2.44 -6.76 17.42
C LEU A 121 1.04 -6.14 17.54
N PRO A 122 0.91 -4.81 17.64
CA PRO A 122 -0.39 -4.16 17.54
C PRO A 122 -1.04 -4.42 16.17
N TYR A 123 -2.36 -4.36 16.09
CA TYR A 123 -3.06 -4.66 14.83
C TYR A 123 -2.70 -3.66 13.72
N GLU A 124 -2.47 -2.40 14.05
CA GLU A 124 -2.06 -1.36 13.11
C GLU A 124 -0.71 -1.67 12.43
N ALA A 125 0.18 -2.38 13.14
CA ALA A 125 1.49 -2.80 12.60
C ALA A 125 1.36 -3.92 11.54
N THR A 126 0.22 -4.56 11.43
CA THR A 126 -0.01 -5.69 10.51
C THR A 126 -1.19 -5.47 9.56
N ALA A 127 -1.95 -4.38 9.71
CA ALA A 127 -3.13 -4.13 8.89
C ALA A 127 -2.81 -3.93 7.40
N SER A 128 -1.71 -3.21 7.09
CA SER A 128 -1.30 -2.93 5.70
C SER A 128 -0.31 -3.97 5.12
N VAL A 129 -0.38 -5.22 5.55
CA VAL A 129 0.48 -6.31 4.99
C VAL A 129 0.21 -6.51 3.50
N GLU A 130 -1.03 -6.31 3.03
CA GLU A 130 -1.37 -6.39 1.61
C GLU A 130 -0.56 -5.37 0.80
N LEU A 131 -0.56 -4.09 1.19
CA LEU A 131 0.25 -3.07 0.51
C LEU A 131 1.75 -3.36 0.62
N ALA A 132 2.21 -3.83 1.79
CA ALA A 132 3.62 -4.20 1.97
C ALA A 132 4.01 -5.37 1.05
N MET A 133 3.13 -6.34 0.84
CA MET A 133 3.31 -7.42 -0.13
C MET A 133 3.40 -6.84 -1.55
N CYS A 134 2.50 -5.92 -1.93
CA CYS A 134 2.54 -5.30 -3.25
C CYS A 134 3.88 -4.60 -3.52
N VAL A 135 4.35 -3.77 -2.58
CA VAL A 135 5.67 -3.13 -2.68
C VAL A 135 6.78 -4.19 -2.68
N GLY A 136 6.67 -5.19 -1.80
CA GLY A 136 7.62 -6.30 -1.68
C GLY A 136 7.80 -7.09 -2.98
N ALA A 137 6.74 -7.27 -3.77
CA ALA A 137 6.83 -7.92 -5.08
C ALA A 137 7.79 -7.17 -6.02
N THR A 138 7.74 -5.84 -6.03
CA THR A 138 8.70 -5.01 -6.77
C THR A 138 10.12 -5.18 -6.22
N PHE A 139 10.28 -5.21 -4.90
CA PHE A 139 11.59 -5.37 -4.27
C PHE A 139 12.24 -6.74 -4.53
N LEU A 140 11.46 -7.82 -4.63
CA LEU A 140 11.99 -9.12 -5.03
C LEU A 140 12.61 -9.07 -6.43
N VAL A 141 11.96 -8.40 -7.39
CA VAL A 141 12.52 -8.21 -8.74
C VAL A 141 13.81 -7.37 -8.70
N LEU A 142 13.80 -6.23 -7.97
CA LEU A 142 14.98 -5.36 -7.87
C LEU A 142 16.15 -6.06 -7.16
N ARG A 143 15.88 -6.92 -6.19
CA ARG A 143 16.89 -7.74 -5.51
C ARG A 143 17.53 -8.75 -6.46
N GLU A 144 16.73 -9.47 -7.27
CA GLU A 144 17.24 -10.38 -8.29
C GLU A 144 18.10 -9.67 -9.33
N MET A 145 17.76 -8.42 -9.66
CA MET A 145 18.56 -7.58 -10.57
C MET A 145 19.83 -7.03 -9.91
N ASN A 146 20.00 -7.17 -8.60
CA ASN A 146 21.13 -6.67 -7.82
C ASN A 146 21.36 -5.14 -7.99
N VAL A 147 20.27 -4.36 -7.86
CA VAL A 147 20.29 -2.90 -8.08
C VAL A 147 20.03 -2.06 -6.82
N LEU A 148 19.99 -2.69 -5.64
CA LEU A 148 19.68 -2.05 -4.36
C LEU A 148 20.89 -1.98 -3.42
N ALA A 149 21.53 -3.12 -3.15
CA ALA A 149 22.61 -3.21 -2.16
C ALA A 149 23.81 -2.34 -2.56
N GLY A 150 24.27 -1.52 -1.63
CA GLY A 150 25.37 -0.59 -1.86
C GLY A 150 25.03 0.62 -2.74
N GLN A 151 23.78 0.80 -3.12
CA GLN A 151 23.35 1.83 -4.07
C GLN A 151 22.57 2.97 -3.43
N LYS A 152 22.51 4.11 -4.11
CA LYS A 152 21.63 5.24 -3.76
C LYS A 152 20.30 5.07 -4.47
N VAL A 153 19.22 4.99 -3.70
CA VAL A 153 17.85 4.74 -4.18
C VAL A 153 17.02 6.02 -4.07
N GLY A 154 16.33 6.37 -5.14
CA GLY A 154 15.35 7.46 -5.18
C GLY A 154 13.91 6.92 -5.17
N ILE A 155 13.02 7.56 -4.42
CA ILE A 155 11.60 7.18 -4.34
C ILE A 155 10.75 8.40 -4.64
N THR A 156 9.91 8.33 -5.66
CA THR A 156 8.89 9.37 -5.91
C THR A 156 7.56 8.98 -5.31
N GLY A 157 6.93 9.94 -4.60
CA GLY A 157 5.73 9.72 -3.81
C GLY A 157 6.03 9.16 -2.42
N LEU A 158 5.87 10.01 -1.40
CA LEU A 158 6.08 9.66 0.02
C LEU A 158 4.73 9.38 0.73
N GLY A 159 3.76 8.83 -0.01
CA GLY A 159 2.56 8.22 0.54
C GLY A 159 2.85 6.83 1.13
N PRO A 160 1.81 6.05 1.48
CA PRO A 160 1.98 4.75 2.14
C PRO A 160 2.96 3.82 1.43
N ALA A 161 2.84 3.66 0.12
CA ALA A 161 3.71 2.80 -0.67
C ALA A 161 5.18 3.27 -0.66
N GLY A 162 5.41 4.60 -0.80
CA GLY A 162 6.76 5.15 -0.79
C GLY A 162 7.43 5.02 0.58
N LEU A 163 6.69 5.16 1.67
CA LEU A 163 7.22 4.96 3.03
C LEU A 163 7.57 3.49 3.31
N ILE A 164 6.81 2.54 2.75
CA ILE A 164 7.16 1.12 2.76
C ILE A 164 8.41 0.88 1.91
N ALA A 165 8.43 1.41 0.68
CA ALA A 165 9.56 1.26 -0.24
C ALA A 165 10.87 1.81 0.36
N ALA A 166 10.82 2.91 1.10
CA ALA A 166 11.98 3.48 1.78
C ALA A 166 12.58 2.50 2.82
N GLN A 167 11.73 1.90 3.63
CA GLN A 167 12.16 0.92 4.63
C GLN A 167 12.70 -0.36 3.98
N MET A 168 12.04 -0.85 2.93
CA MET A 168 12.50 -2.02 2.17
C MET A 168 13.83 -1.75 1.48
N ALA A 169 14.06 -0.55 0.92
CA ALA A 169 15.35 -0.19 0.33
C ALA A 169 16.48 -0.25 1.36
N ARG A 170 16.23 0.21 2.59
CA ARG A 170 17.20 0.06 3.70
C ARG A 170 17.40 -1.40 4.10
N ALA A 171 16.33 -2.18 4.16
CA ALA A 171 16.41 -3.62 4.46
C ALA A 171 17.25 -4.38 3.42
N GLU A 172 17.21 -3.94 2.16
CA GLU A 172 18.03 -4.45 1.04
C GLU A 172 19.40 -3.73 0.94
N GLN A 173 19.86 -3.07 2.00
CA GLN A 173 21.20 -2.50 2.14
C GLN A 173 21.51 -1.35 1.15
N ALA A 174 20.51 -0.57 0.75
CA ALA A 174 20.78 0.70 0.07
C ALA A 174 21.67 1.60 0.95
N THR A 175 22.69 2.23 0.35
CA THR A 175 23.59 3.15 1.09
C THR A 175 22.93 4.46 1.42
N SER A 176 21.96 4.88 0.62
CA SER A 176 21.15 6.07 0.86
C SER A 176 19.79 5.92 0.19
N VAL A 177 18.76 6.42 0.88
CA VAL A 177 17.38 6.46 0.40
C VAL A 177 16.90 7.90 0.40
N VAL A 178 16.52 8.41 -0.79
CA VAL A 178 16.09 9.80 -0.97
C VAL A 178 14.66 9.81 -1.48
N GLY A 179 13.82 10.59 -0.82
CA GLY A 179 12.42 10.75 -1.18
C GLY A 179 12.15 11.99 -2.04
N PHE A 180 11.15 11.91 -2.90
CA PHE A 180 10.67 13.04 -3.71
C PHE A 180 9.14 13.10 -3.67
N ASP A 181 8.59 14.19 -3.14
CA ASP A 181 7.14 14.42 -3.08
C ASP A 181 6.84 15.92 -3.26
N LEU A 182 5.69 16.22 -3.85
CA LEU A 182 5.23 17.62 -4.00
C LEU A 182 4.76 18.22 -2.68
N SER A 183 4.41 17.39 -1.69
CA SER A 183 3.99 17.79 -0.35
C SER A 183 5.19 17.98 0.56
N GLU A 184 5.44 19.22 0.95
CA GLU A 184 6.48 19.54 1.95
C GLU A 184 6.22 18.82 3.29
N GLU A 185 4.95 18.62 3.65
CA GLU A 185 4.58 17.93 4.88
C GLU A 185 4.98 16.45 4.84
N ARG A 186 4.73 15.76 3.72
CA ARG A 186 5.16 14.36 3.53
C ARG A 186 6.69 14.25 3.51
N CYS A 187 7.38 15.20 2.86
CA CYS A 187 8.84 15.26 2.89
C CYS A 187 9.36 15.39 4.33
N ARG A 188 8.83 16.36 5.10
CA ARG A 188 9.20 16.56 6.51
C ARG A 188 8.87 15.32 7.36
N TYR A 189 7.71 14.73 7.15
CA TYR A 189 7.31 13.52 7.87
C TYR A 189 8.30 12.37 7.64
N ALA A 190 8.60 12.06 6.38
CA ALA A 190 9.49 10.95 6.04
C ALA A 190 10.91 11.13 6.62
N VAL A 191 11.45 12.36 6.59
CA VAL A 191 12.75 12.68 7.19
C VAL A 191 12.70 12.63 8.72
N SER A 192 11.67 13.21 9.35
CA SER A 192 11.55 13.25 10.81
C SER A 192 11.40 11.87 11.44
N ARG A 193 10.84 10.91 10.69
CA ARG A 193 10.71 9.51 11.09
C ARG A 193 11.94 8.67 10.74
N GLY A 194 12.96 9.24 10.13
CA GLY A 194 14.16 8.51 9.70
C GLY A 194 13.91 7.49 8.59
N LEU A 195 12.79 7.62 7.87
CA LEU A 195 12.42 6.69 6.80
C LEU A 195 13.25 6.93 5.53
N VAL A 196 13.61 8.19 5.28
CA VAL A 196 14.53 8.60 4.21
C VAL A 196 15.65 9.47 4.78
N ASP A 197 16.80 9.52 4.10
CA ASP A 197 17.95 10.34 4.51
C ASP A 197 17.72 11.81 4.18
N ALA A 198 17.03 12.08 3.08
CA ALA A 198 16.61 13.41 2.65
C ALA A 198 15.33 13.31 1.80
N ALA A 199 14.57 14.39 1.74
CA ALA A 199 13.41 14.48 0.87
C ALA A 199 13.29 15.86 0.24
N TYR A 200 12.84 15.93 -1.01
CA TYR A 200 12.75 17.15 -1.80
C TYR A 200 11.48 17.19 -2.65
N ASP A 201 11.03 18.40 -2.96
CA ASP A 201 10.14 18.59 -4.08
C ASP A 201 10.93 18.35 -5.38
N PRO A 202 10.52 17.45 -6.26
CA PRO A 202 11.26 17.14 -7.50
C PRO A 202 11.41 18.35 -8.44
N ARG A 203 10.57 19.39 -8.29
CA ARG A 203 10.62 20.63 -9.08
C ARG A 203 11.75 21.56 -8.65
N THR A 204 12.21 21.43 -7.41
CA THR A 204 13.21 22.29 -6.76
C THR A 204 14.37 21.51 -6.14
N ALA A 205 14.45 20.20 -6.41
CA ALA A 205 15.55 19.36 -5.93
C ALA A 205 16.89 19.92 -6.43
N PRO A 206 17.93 19.98 -5.57
CA PRO A 206 19.22 20.55 -5.95
C PRO A 206 19.84 19.80 -7.14
N GLU A 207 20.01 20.51 -8.26
CA GLU A 207 20.48 19.91 -9.52
C GLU A 207 21.94 19.42 -9.42
N GLU A 208 22.75 20.03 -8.57
CA GLU A 208 24.12 19.59 -8.27
C GLU A 208 24.15 18.25 -7.52
N LEU A 209 23.13 17.92 -6.74
CA LEU A 209 23.00 16.65 -6.03
C LEU A 209 22.26 15.59 -6.86
N TYR A 210 21.32 16.02 -7.67
CA TYR A 210 20.47 15.16 -8.50
C TYR A 210 20.46 15.65 -9.95
N PRO A 211 21.58 15.53 -10.66
CA PRO A 211 21.68 16.00 -12.04
C PRO A 211 20.82 15.19 -12.99
N ALA A 212 20.10 15.89 -13.86
CA ALA A 212 19.37 15.25 -14.96
C ALA A 212 20.30 14.84 -16.10
N ARG A 213 19.87 13.83 -16.86
CA ARG A 213 20.55 13.44 -18.10
C ARG A 213 20.71 14.64 -19.06
N PRO A 214 21.80 14.77 -19.84
CA PRO A 214 22.83 13.73 -20.06
C PRO A 214 23.96 13.66 -19.03
N ARG A 215 23.93 14.45 -17.96
CA ARG A 215 24.93 14.34 -16.88
C ARG A 215 24.79 12.99 -16.15
N PRO A 216 25.88 12.46 -15.57
CA PRO A 216 25.79 11.23 -14.78
C PRO A 216 24.79 11.38 -13.64
N ALA A 217 23.77 10.54 -13.61
CA ALA A 217 22.78 10.53 -12.54
C ALA A 217 23.38 10.04 -11.23
N SER A 218 22.97 10.67 -10.11
CA SER A 218 23.45 10.30 -8.77
C SER A 218 22.63 9.15 -8.15
N LEU A 219 21.39 8.98 -8.58
CA LEU A 219 20.53 7.87 -8.15
C LEU A 219 20.83 6.65 -9.04
N TYR A 220 21.02 5.49 -8.43
CA TYR A 220 21.27 4.26 -9.18
C TYR A 220 19.97 3.54 -9.54
N CYS A 221 19.06 3.43 -8.58
CA CYS A 221 17.73 2.84 -8.74
C CYS A 221 16.67 3.85 -8.35
N GLY A 222 15.54 3.87 -9.04
CA GLY A 222 14.37 4.70 -8.73
C GLY A 222 13.13 3.84 -8.60
N ILE A 223 12.23 4.22 -7.67
CA ILE A 223 10.95 3.56 -7.48
C ILE A 223 9.85 4.60 -7.57
N ASP A 224 9.00 4.48 -8.58
CA ASP A 224 7.83 5.34 -8.74
C ASP A 224 6.65 4.79 -7.94
N CYS A 225 6.20 5.54 -6.94
CA CYS A 225 5.02 5.24 -6.13
C CYS A 225 3.86 6.22 -6.41
N VAL A 226 3.92 6.99 -7.49
CA VAL A 226 2.91 7.99 -7.88
C VAL A 226 2.05 7.51 -9.03
N GLY A 227 2.67 6.99 -10.10
CA GLY A 227 1.99 6.58 -11.32
C GLY A 227 1.70 7.73 -12.30
N ALA A 228 2.16 8.93 -12.03
CA ALA A 228 1.97 10.07 -12.95
C ALA A 228 3.12 10.17 -13.95
N LYS A 229 2.78 10.54 -15.21
CA LYS A 229 3.75 10.75 -16.28
C LYS A 229 4.99 11.54 -15.84
N ARG A 230 4.76 12.70 -15.20
CA ARG A 230 5.86 13.58 -14.77
C ARG A 230 6.78 12.94 -13.74
N SER A 231 6.25 12.10 -12.86
CA SER A 231 7.01 11.37 -11.86
C SER A 231 7.93 10.33 -12.52
N VAL A 232 7.38 9.55 -13.45
CA VAL A 232 8.11 8.52 -14.19
C VAL A 232 9.21 9.15 -15.06
N GLU A 233 8.88 10.20 -15.82
CA GLU A 233 9.85 10.90 -16.68
C GLU A 233 10.97 11.55 -15.86
N TRP A 234 10.63 12.13 -14.69
CA TRP A 234 11.63 12.68 -13.77
C TRP A 234 12.61 11.58 -13.31
N LEU A 235 12.10 10.43 -12.85
CA LEU A 235 12.97 9.32 -12.44
C LEU A 235 13.83 8.83 -13.60
N MET A 236 13.28 8.66 -14.80
CA MET A 236 14.05 8.24 -15.97
C MET A 236 15.21 9.20 -16.29
N ASP A 237 15.03 10.49 -16.03
CA ASP A 237 16.08 11.49 -16.25
C ASP A 237 17.14 11.51 -15.13
N HIS A 238 16.81 11.09 -13.90
CA HIS A 238 17.66 11.25 -12.71
C HIS A 238 18.24 9.93 -12.18
N VAL A 239 17.85 8.79 -12.76
CA VAL A 239 18.28 7.45 -12.35
C VAL A 239 19.26 6.86 -13.35
N HIS A 240 20.34 6.24 -12.86
CA HIS A 240 21.38 5.66 -13.71
C HIS A 240 20.97 4.35 -14.37
N ASN A 241 20.39 3.41 -13.59
CA ASN A 241 20.26 2.01 -14.01
C ASN A 241 18.82 1.53 -14.18
N THR A 242 17.99 1.57 -13.13
CA THR A 242 16.67 0.94 -13.13
C THR A 242 15.61 1.83 -12.52
N VAL A 243 14.47 1.97 -13.18
CA VAL A 243 13.25 2.57 -12.61
C VAL A 243 12.19 1.48 -12.51
N ALA A 244 11.70 1.26 -11.29
CA ALA A 244 10.56 0.39 -11.01
C ALA A 244 9.27 1.21 -10.95
N LEU A 245 8.25 0.77 -11.69
CA LEU A 245 6.97 1.43 -11.83
C LEU A 245 5.95 0.71 -10.91
N PHE A 246 5.89 1.12 -9.65
CA PHE A 246 4.94 0.58 -8.69
C PHE A 246 3.59 1.32 -8.74
N GLY A 247 3.60 2.65 -8.86
CA GLY A 247 2.40 3.44 -8.97
C GLY A 247 1.52 3.02 -10.16
N VAL A 248 0.19 3.02 -9.98
CA VAL A 248 -0.75 2.68 -11.07
C VAL A 248 -0.61 3.68 -12.21
N GLN A 249 -0.09 3.23 -13.35
CA GLN A 249 0.12 4.08 -14.52
C GLN A 249 -1.19 4.38 -15.23
N ARG A 250 -1.47 5.66 -15.51
CA ARG A 250 -2.70 6.14 -16.15
C ARG A 250 -2.45 7.00 -17.38
N GLU A 251 -1.19 7.35 -17.61
CA GLU A 251 -0.76 8.22 -18.70
C GLU A 251 0.42 7.60 -19.43
N ASP A 252 0.49 7.84 -20.74
CA ASP A 252 1.67 7.48 -21.52
C ASP A 252 2.86 8.37 -21.16
N TYR A 253 4.04 7.80 -21.03
CA TYR A 253 5.32 8.50 -20.82
C TYR A 253 6.30 8.22 -21.94
N THR A 254 7.28 9.10 -22.11
CA THR A 254 8.22 9.06 -23.24
C THR A 254 9.55 8.46 -22.85
N PHE A 255 9.83 7.25 -23.34
CA PHE A 255 11.19 6.70 -23.33
C PHE A 255 11.92 7.14 -24.60
N SER A 256 12.96 7.97 -24.47
CA SER A 256 13.67 8.60 -25.58
C SER A 256 15.10 8.07 -25.73
N THR A 257 15.81 8.51 -26.79
CA THR A 257 17.19 8.12 -27.06
C THR A 257 18.17 8.46 -25.93
N ARG A 258 17.89 9.50 -25.11
CA ARG A 258 18.69 9.83 -23.92
C ARG A 258 18.62 8.78 -22.80
N HIS A 259 17.59 7.95 -22.81
CA HIS A 259 17.41 6.84 -21.87
C HIS A 259 17.99 5.53 -22.42
N TYR A 260 17.95 5.37 -23.76
CA TYR A 260 18.41 4.16 -24.44
C TYR A 260 19.93 3.94 -24.31
N HIS A 261 20.73 4.96 -24.62
CA HIS A 261 22.20 4.83 -24.60
C HIS A 261 22.81 4.44 -23.25
N PRO A 262 22.32 4.97 -22.11
CA PRO A 262 22.78 4.54 -20.79
C PRO A 262 22.23 3.17 -20.34
N MET A 263 21.46 2.48 -21.19
CA MET A 263 20.83 1.18 -20.89
C MET A 263 19.87 1.25 -19.67
N LEU A 264 19.11 2.33 -19.54
CA LEU A 264 18.09 2.45 -18.50
C LEU A 264 17.07 1.30 -18.64
N ARG A 265 16.75 0.67 -17.53
CA ARG A 265 15.74 -0.39 -17.43
C ARG A 265 14.47 0.16 -16.82
N LEU A 266 13.33 -0.26 -17.35
CA LEU A 266 12.01 -0.02 -16.75
C LEU A 266 11.41 -1.35 -16.34
N CYS A 267 10.96 -1.45 -15.09
CA CYS A 267 10.34 -2.65 -14.54
C CYS A 267 8.91 -2.30 -14.12
N GLY A 268 7.92 -2.92 -14.73
CA GLY A 268 6.52 -2.81 -14.32
C GLY A 268 6.24 -3.58 -13.02
N TYR A 269 5.04 -3.37 -12.46
CA TYR A 269 4.58 -4.07 -11.27
C TYR A 269 4.35 -5.58 -11.58
N PRO A 270 4.99 -6.50 -10.83
CA PRO A 270 4.95 -7.93 -11.16
C PRO A 270 3.67 -8.64 -10.69
N GLY A 271 2.80 -7.97 -9.94
CA GLY A 271 1.58 -8.57 -9.39
C GLY A 271 1.76 -9.16 -7.97
N HIS A 272 0.66 -9.66 -7.42
CA HIS A 272 0.64 -10.30 -6.10
C HIS A 272 1.38 -11.64 -6.13
N SER A 273 2.14 -11.93 -5.07
CA SER A 273 2.75 -13.26 -4.90
C SER A 273 2.88 -13.63 -3.42
N ARG A 274 2.71 -14.91 -3.11
CA ARG A 274 2.91 -15.45 -1.76
C ARG A 274 4.33 -15.17 -1.26
N ALA A 275 5.32 -15.34 -2.12
CA ALA A 275 6.72 -15.04 -1.79
C ALA A 275 6.92 -13.58 -1.36
N ALA A 276 6.23 -12.64 -1.99
CA ALA A 276 6.28 -11.23 -1.60
C ALA A 276 5.58 -10.96 -0.26
N ALA A 277 4.48 -11.67 0.02
CA ALA A 277 3.82 -11.59 1.33
C ALA A 277 4.71 -12.13 2.45
N GLU A 278 5.33 -13.28 2.23
CA GLU A 278 6.28 -13.89 3.17
C GLU A 278 7.53 -12.99 3.37
N TYR A 279 8.02 -12.37 2.31
CA TYR A 279 9.10 -11.38 2.40
C TYR A 279 8.70 -10.19 3.26
N ALA A 280 7.53 -9.59 3.03
CA ALA A 280 7.04 -8.46 3.81
C ALA A 280 6.85 -8.82 5.30
N VAL A 281 6.20 -9.96 5.59
CA VAL A 281 6.01 -10.45 6.97
C VAL A 281 7.36 -10.76 7.63
N GLY A 282 8.32 -11.34 6.89
CA GLY A 282 9.67 -11.57 7.38
C GLY A 282 10.40 -10.28 7.78
N LEU A 283 10.22 -9.19 7.02
CA LEU A 283 10.76 -7.88 7.38
C LEU A 283 10.06 -7.29 8.62
N ILE A 284 8.75 -7.44 8.74
CA ILE A 284 7.99 -7.02 9.93
C ILE A 284 8.46 -7.79 11.16
N THR A 285 8.56 -9.10 11.08
CA THR A 285 8.99 -9.98 12.17
C THR A 285 10.42 -9.66 12.66
N THR A 286 11.29 -9.25 11.74
CA THR A 286 12.68 -8.86 12.07
C THR A 286 12.86 -7.40 12.42
N GLY A 287 11.78 -6.60 12.50
CA GLY A 287 11.80 -5.18 12.82
C GLY A 287 12.44 -4.30 11.73
N LYS A 288 12.60 -4.82 10.50
CA LYS A 288 13.14 -4.07 9.36
C LYS A 288 12.06 -3.30 8.59
N LEU A 289 10.80 -3.65 8.80
CA LEU A 289 9.63 -2.95 8.27
C LEU A 289 8.65 -2.70 9.41
N ASP A 290 8.34 -1.44 9.65
CA ASP A 290 7.31 -0.99 10.57
C ASP A 290 6.20 -0.28 9.79
N LEU A 291 4.98 -0.82 9.84
CA LEU A 291 3.81 -0.25 9.19
C LEU A 291 3.05 0.74 10.09
N THR A 292 3.38 0.82 11.38
CA THR A 292 2.71 1.70 12.35
C THR A 292 2.75 3.18 11.92
N PRO A 293 3.88 3.71 11.38
CA PRO A 293 3.93 5.10 10.92
C PRO A 293 2.97 5.44 9.77
N LEU A 294 2.42 4.44 9.09
CA LEU A 294 1.44 4.67 8.02
C LEU A 294 0.07 5.06 8.58
N VAL A 295 -0.29 4.53 9.75
CA VAL A 295 -1.58 4.78 10.39
C VAL A 295 -1.50 6.07 11.19
N THR A 296 -2.13 7.12 10.67
CA THR A 296 -2.12 8.44 11.33
C THR A 296 -3.37 8.68 12.19
N HIS A 297 -4.47 7.99 11.89
CA HIS A 297 -5.73 8.09 12.61
C HIS A 297 -6.39 6.72 12.71
N THR A 298 -7.03 6.45 13.85
CA THR A 298 -7.88 5.27 14.05
C THR A 298 -9.30 5.74 14.36
N LEU A 299 -10.27 5.27 13.58
CA LEU A 299 -11.67 5.68 13.62
C LEU A 299 -12.60 4.45 13.64
N PRO A 300 -13.83 4.55 14.20
CA PRO A 300 -14.86 3.55 13.97
C PRO A 300 -15.42 3.63 12.55
N LEU A 301 -16.10 2.57 12.09
CA LEU A 301 -16.68 2.53 10.73
C LEU A 301 -17.70 3.64 10.48
N GLU A 302 -18.41 4.07 11.51
CA GLU A 302 -19.43 5.13 11.48
C GLU A 302 -18.84 6.51 11.14
N ARG A 303 -17.51 6.68 11.23
CA ARG A 303 -16.80 7.90 10.86
C ARG A 303 -16.06 7.76 9.52
N TYR A 304 -16.56 6.92 8.61
CA TYR A 304 -15.91 6.65 7.33
C TYR A 304 -15.63 7.93 6.53
N ASN A 305 -16.64 8.77 6.28
CA ASN A 305 -16.45 10.01 5.50
C ASN A 305 -15.41 10.94 6.11
N GLU A 306 -15.39 11.07 7.44
CA GLU A 306 -14.37 11.86 8.13
C GLU A 306 -12.96 11.35 7.85
N GLY A 307 -12.76 10.01 7.89
CA GLY A 307 -11.49 9.40 7.53
C GLY A 307 -11.08 9.72 6.08
N ILE A 308 -12.04 9.67 5.15
CA ILE A 308 -11.77 9.98 3.75
C ILE A 308 -11.53 11.48 3.53
N ASP A 309 -12.21 12.37 4.28
CA ASP A 309 -11.92 13.81 4.28
C ASP A 309 -10.49 14.11 4.72
N LEU A 310 -9.99 13.44 5.74
CA LEU A 310 -8.60 13.57 6.20
C LEU A 310 -7.59 13.14 5.13
N LEU A 311 -7.88 12.06 4.38
CA LEU A 311 -7.04 11.60 3.26
C LEU A 311 -7.04 12.63 2.11
N GLU A 312 -8.21 13.10 1.71
CA GLU A 312 -8.38 14.06 0.61
C GLU A 312 -7.66 15.38 0.89
N ASN A 313 -7.78 15.87 2.12
CA ASN A 313 -7.11 17.09 2.57
C ASN A 313 -5.62 16.89 2.92
N GLN A 314 -5.05 15.71 2.64
CA GLN A 314 -3.67 15.34 2.94
C GLN A 314 -3.27 15.45 4.43
N GLN A 315 -4.26 15.41 5.33
CA GLN A 315 -4.07 15.44 6.78
C GLN A 315 -3.82 14.05 7.37
N ALA A 316 -3.94 13.01 6.55
CA ALA A 316 -3.65 11.63 6.92
C ALA A 316 -2.83 10.91 5.84
N ILE A 317 -2.06 9.90 6.25
CA ILE A 317 -1.37 8.97 5.36
C ILE A 317 -2.26 7.77 5.10
N LYS A 318 -2.70 7.10 6.16
CA LYS A 318 -3.74 6.05 6.16
C LYS A 318 -4.65 6.22 7.36
N ILE A 319 -5.90 5.88 7.17
CA ILE A 319 -6.87 5.72 8.26
C ILE A 319 -6.96 4.23 8.59
N CYS A 320 -6.91 3.89 9.86
CA CYS A 320 -7.27 2.58 10.37
C CYS A 320 -8.72 2.62 10.86
N PHE A 321 -9.59 1.81 10.30
CA PHE A 321 -10.91 1.58 10.87
C PHE A 321 -10.86 0.39 11.82
N ALA A 322 -11.35 0.61 13.04
CA ALA A 322 -11.49 -0.40 14.09
C ALA A 322 -12.97 -0.77 14.22
N PRO A 323 -13.43 -1.90 13.62
CA PRO A 323 -14.85 -2.21 13.49
C PRO A 323 -15.58 -2.50 14.82
N TRP A 324 -14.82 -2.66 15.90
CA TRP A 324 -15.34 -2.94 17.26
C TRP A 324 -15.35 -1.71 18.15
N SER A 325 -14.79 -0.60 17.71
CA SER A 325 -14.85 0.66 18.43
C SER A 325 -16.26 1.24 18.36
N GLU A 326 -16.76 1.76 19.47
CA GLU A 326 -18.01 2.52 19.49
C GLU A 326 -17.72 3.98 19.14
N SER A 327 -18.63 4.61 18.41
CA SER A 327 -18.61 6.05 18.24
C SER A 327 -18.83 6.68 19.62
N ILE A 328 -17.84 7.39 20.14
CA ILE A 328 -18.05 8.27 21.28
C ILE A 328 -18.96 9.39 20.75
N SER A 329 -20.22 9.35 21.15
CA SER A 329 -21.28 10.34 20.83
C SER A 329 -20.94 11.71 21.39
#